data_21f625b21d1cc5bbfef7a45ee6871543
#
_entry.id   21f625b21d1cc5bbfef7a45ee6871543
#
_cell.length_a   1.000
_cell.length_b   1.000
_cell.length_c   1.000
_cell.angle_alpha   90.00
_cell.angle_beta   90.00
_cell.angle_gamma   90.00
#
_symmetry.space_group_name_H-M   'P 1'
#
loop_
_entity.id
_entity.type
_entity.pdbx_description
1 polymer ?
#
loop_
_entity_poly.entity_id
_entity_poly.type
_entity_poly.pdbx_seq_one_letter_code
_entity_poly.pdbx_strand_id
1 'polypeptide(L)'
;MANAQHKPSGHERIETNNFLMIVLITLVVAVGGLVEIVPLFFQHSTTKPIEGVKPYPALQLAGRDIYIREGCYVCHSQMVRPFHAETLRYGPYSVAGEFVYDHPFQWGSKRTGPDLARVGGRYSDEWHRIHLINPRDLVPESNMPAYPWLERRTVDAESLPAKMQALRKLGVPYTDEEIAKATEEVKGKTELEALIAYLQGLGTARSWDKLAKEPAQTAAAPAEPSPAPTRTQ
;
A
#
# COMPACT_ATOMS: atom_id res chain seq x y z
N MET A 1 -4.90 66.73 10.72
CA MET A 1 -5.22 65.76 9.68
C MET A 1 -5.97 64.64 10.33
N ALA A 2 -7.29 64.55 10.09
CA ALA A 2 -8.15 63.53 10.70
C ALA A 2 -7.85 62.17 10.07
N ASN A 3 -7.41 61.23 10.88
CA ASN A 3 -7.19 59.88 10.49
C ASN A 3 -8.58 59.25 10.22
N ALA A 4 -8.99 59.20 8.96
CA ALA A 4 -10.20 58.51 8.56
C ALA A 4 -10.06 57.01 8.96
N GLN A 5 -10.75 56.60 10.03
CA GLN A 5 -10.78 55.24 10.46
C GLN A 5 -11.37 54.37 9.32
N HIS A 6 -10.52 53.71 8.59
CA HIS A 6 -10.92 52.75 7.55
C HIS A 6 -11.74 51.63 8.23
N LYS A 7 -13.03 51.57 7.88
CA LYS A 7 -13.90 50.51 8.39
C LYS A 7 -13.65 49.24 7.58
N PRO A 8 -13.08 48.19 8.19
CA PRO A 8 -12.69 47.00 7.43
C PRO A 8 -13.88 46.39 6.67
N SER A 9 -13.65 46.05 5.42
CA SER A 9 -14.62 45.34 4.58
C SER A 9 -14.93 43.95 5.16
N GLY A 10 -15.99 43.29 4.72
CA GLY A 10 -16.31 41.93 5.16
C GLY A 10 -15.16 40.95 4.92
N HIS A 11 -14.45 41.09 3.79
CA HIS A 11 -13.27 40.30 3.41
C HIS A 11 -12.08 40.55 4.33
N GLU A 12 -11.77 41.79 4.56
CA GLU A 12 -10.66 42.22 5.41
C GLU A 12 -10.82 41.77 6.88
N ARG A 13 -12.07 41.67 7.37
CA ARG A 13 -12.36 41.09 8.69
C ARG A 13 -11.99 39.61 8.79
N ILE A 14 -12.16 38.85 7.69
CA ILE A 14 -11.79 37.44 7.64
C ILE A 14 -10.26 37.31 7.58
N GLU A 15 -9.62 38.08 6.70
CA GLU A 15 -8.18 38.03 6.47
C GLU A 15 -7.35 38.49 7.66
N THR A 16 -7.86 39.48 8.41
CA THR A 16 -7.17 40.01 9.60
C THR A 16 -7.46 39.25 10.88
N ASN A 17 -8.45 38.36 10.88
CA ASN A 17 -8.79 37.52 12.03
C ASN A 17 -8.36 36.06 11.82
N ASN A 18 -7.18 35.73 12.35
CA ASN A 18 -6.58 34.41 12.20
C ASN A 18 -7.50 33.26 12.68
N PHE A 19 -8.24 33.48 13.77
CA PHE A 19 -9.16 32.46 14.30
C PHE A 19 -10.32 32.22 13.32
N LEU A 20 -10.97 33.28 12.85
CA LEU A 20 -12.06 33.19 11.89
C LEU A 20 -11.59 32.57 10.57
N MET A 21 -10.40 32.94 10.11
CA MET A 21 -9.78 32.37 8.91
C MET A 21 -9.57 30.87 9.05
N ILE A 22 -8.97 30.41 10.16
CA ILE A 22 -8.74 28.99 10.43
C ILE A 22 -10.06 28.21 10.45
N VAL A 23 -11.09 28.72 11.14
CA VAL A 23 -12.40 28.08 11.21
C VAL A 23 -13.02 27.94 9.83
N LEU A 24 -13.03 29.00 9.02
CA LEU A 24 -13.61 28.98 7.69
C LEU A 24 -12.85 28.07 6.73
N ILE A 25 -11.52 28.10 6.76
CA ILE A 25 -10.69 27.19 5.95
C ILE A 25 -10.97 25.75 6.35
N THR A 26 -11.01 25.46 7.66
CA THR A 26 -11.28 24.11 8.17
C THR A 26 -12.65 23.61 7.71
N LEU A 27 -13.69 24.44 7.78
CA LEU A 27 -15.03 24.07 7.32
C LEU A 27 -15.06 23.76 5.82
N VAL A 28 -14.49 24.61 4.99
CA VAL A 28 -14.50 24.43 3.54
C VAL A 28 -13.70 23.17 3.14
N VAL A 29 -12.50 23.00 3.72
CA VAL A 29 -11.65 21.82 3.46
C VAL A 29 -12.32 20.55 3.99
N ALA A 30 -12.97 20.60 5.17
CA ALA A 30 -13.68 19.45 5.73
C ALA A 30 -14.85 19.02 4.83
N VAL A 31 -15.64 19.94 4.30
CA VAL A 31 -16.73 19.61 3.38
C VAL A 31 -16.19 18.94 2.12
N GLY A 32 -15.16 19.52 1.48
CA GLY A 32 -14.54 18.91 0.29
C GLY A 32 -13.93 17.54 0.58
N GLY A 33 -13.18 17.40 1.68
CA GLY A 33 -12.59 16.13 2.09
C GLY A 33 -13.63 15.06 2.42
N LEU A 34 -14.73 15.41 3.10
CA LEU A 34 -15.80 14.44 3.41
C LEU A 34 -16.52 13.96 2.15
N VAL A 35 -16.79 14.84 1.19
CA VAL A 35 -17.41 14.46 -0.09
C VAL A 35 -16.56 13.44 -0.86
N GLU A 36 -15.23 13.56 -0.80
CA GLU A 36 -14.30 12.63 -1.46
C GLU A 36 -14.11 11.32 -0.65
N ILE A 37 -13.98 11.42 0.68
CA ILE A 37 -13.57 10.27 1.52
C ILE A 37 -14.77 9.40 1.89
N VAL A 38 -15.91 9.98 2.26
CA VAL A 38 -17.05 9.21 2.80
C VAL A 38 -17.59 8.16 1.80
N PRO A 39 -17.74 8.44 0.49
CA PRO A 39 -18.20 7.44 -0.46
C PRO A 39 -17.29 6.21 -0.56
N LEU A 40 -15.96 6.36 -0.32
CA LEU A 40 -15.01 5.26 -0.41
C LEU A 40 -15.27 4.16 0.62
N PHE A 41 -15.84 4.49 1.78
CA PHE A 41 -16.20 3.51 2.81
C PHE A 41 -17.36 2.60 2.39
N PHE A 42 -18.18 3.02 1.43
CA PHE A 42 -19.32 2.26 0.92
C PHE A 42 -19.04 1.55 -0.41
N GLN A 43 -17.87 1.76 -0.99
CA GLN A 43 -17.48 1.09 -2.24
C GLN A 43 -16.84 -0.26 -1.95
N HIS A 44 -17.48 -1.35 -2.40
CA HIS A 44 -16.94 -2.70 -2.22
C HIS A 44 -15.58 -2.92 -2.89
N SER A 45 -15.34 -2.27 -4.02
CA SER A 45 -14.05 -2.34 -4.73
C SER A 45 -12.86 -1.78 -3.95
N THR A 46 -13.10 -0.91 -2.96
CA THR A 46 -12.06 -0.32 -2.12
C THR A 46 -11.96 -0.97 -0.74
N THR A 47 -13.02 -1.61 -0.27
CA THR A 47 -13.14 -2.10 1.11
C THR A 47 -13.09 -3.62 1.24
N LYS A 48 -13.37 -4.37 0.15
CA LYS A 48 -13.36 -5.84 0.20
C LYS A 48 -12.10 -6.42 -0.44
N PRO A 49 -11.57 -7.52 0.14
CA PRO A 49 -10.47 -8.23 -0.49
C PRO A 49 -10.91 -8.85 -1.82
N ILE A 50 -10.00 -8.89 -2.79
CA ILE A 50 -10.19 -9.71 -3.99
C ILE A 50 -10.00 -11.19 -3.63
N GLU A 51 -10.48 -12.07 -4.50
CA GLU A 51 -10.33 -13.50 -4.33
C GLU A 51 -8.86 -13.91 -4.18
N GLY A 52 -8.57 -14.75 -3.19
CA GLY A 52 -7.23 -15.24 -2.90
C GLY A 52 -6.35 -14.34 -2.02
N VAL A 53 -6.79 -13.13 -1.68
CA VAL A 53 -6.09 -12.30 -0.69
C VAL A 53 -6.37 -12.82 0.72
N LYS A 54 -5.29 -13.04 1.46
CA LYS A 54 -5.32 -13.51 2.86
C LYS A 54 -4.46 -12.60 3.72
N PRO A 55 -4.72 -12.53 5.04
CA PRO A 55 -3.80 -11.92 5.98
C PRO A 55 -2.40 -12.54 5.86
N TYR A 56 -1.38 -11.75 6.13
CA TYR A 56 -0.01 -12.26 6.13
C TYR A 56 0.19 -13.30 7.22
N PRO A 57 0.68 -14.53 6.91
CA PRO A 57 1.16 -15.47 7.93
C PRO A 57 2.25 -14.83 8.80
N ALA A 58 2.48 -15.36 10.00
CA ALA A 58 3.38 -14.78 10.97
C ALA A 58 4.78 -14.44 10.42
N LEU A 59 5.37 -15.35 9.62
CA LEU A 59 6.68 -15.10 9.01
C LEU A 59 6.66 -13.98 7.96
N GLN A 60 5.61 -13.91 7.14
CA GLN A 60 5.46 -12.84 6.15
C GLN A 60 5.20 -11.50 6.82
N LEU A 61 4.42 -11.48 7.91
CA LEU A 61 4.18 -10.26 8.70
C LEU A 61 5.48 -9.74 9.31
N ALA A 62 6.32 -10.63 9.87
CA ALA A 62 7.66 -10.27 10.34
C ALA A 62 8.52 -9.69 9.21
N GLY A 63 8.49 -10.30 8.03
CA GLY A 63 9.19 -9.81 6.83
C GLY A 63 8.72 -8.44 6.39
N ARG A 64 7.40 -8.18 6.48
CA ARG A 64 6.84 -6.86 6.19
C ARG A 64 7.34 -5.79 7.18
N ASP A 65 7.43 -6.12 8.45
CA ASP A 65 7.97 -5.20 9.45
C ASP A 65 9.44 -4.87 9.17
N ILE A 66 10.23 -5.87 8.75
CA ILE A 66 11.63 -5.68 8.34
C ILE A 66 11.72 -4.82 7.08
N TYR A 67 10.87 -5.05 6.08
CA TYR A 67 10.77 -4.24 4.86
C TYR A 67 10.54 -2.76 5.19
N ILE A 68 9.64 -2.47 6.13
CA ILE A 68 9.35 -1.11 6.59
C ILE A 68 10.53 -0.54 7.39
N ARG A 69 11.09 -1.29 8.31
CA ARG A 69 12.21 -0.87 9.15
C ARG A 69 13.46 -0.53 8.35
N GLU A 70 13.80 -1.35 7.36
CA GLU A 70 14.97 -1.14 6.50
C GLU A 70 14.72 -0.06 5.42
N GLY A 71 13.49 0.45 5.30
CA GLY A 71 13.15 1.56 4.40
C GLY A 71 13.09 1.18 2.92
N CYS A 72 12.85 -0.10 2.58
CA CYS A 72 12.81 -0.58 1.19
C CYS A 72 11.82 0.20 0.33
N TYR A 73 10.70 0.65 0.91
CA TYR A 73 9.65 1.46 0.26
C TYR A 73 10.14 2.85 -0.20
N VAL A 74 11.29 3.33 0.29
CA VAL A 74 11.87 4.61 -0.14
C VAL A 74 12.39 4.53 -1.57
N CYS A 75 12.87 3.35 -1.98
CA CYS A 75 13.43 3.11 -3.33
C CYS A 75 12.53 2.23 -4.21
N HIS A 76 11.66 1.40 -3.62
CA HIS A 76 10.77 0.49 -4.30
C HIS A 76 9.29 0.85 -4.06
N SER A 77 8.51 0.96 -5.11
CA SER A 77 7.05 1.01 -5.00
C SER A 77 6.46 -0.41 -4.93
N GLN A 78 5.24 -0.52 -4.42
CA GLN A 78 4.44 -1.76 -4.41
C GLN A 78 3.06 -1.53 -5.00
N MET A 79 2.99 -0.85 -6.14
CA MET A 79 1.73 -0.60 -6.85
C MET A 79 2.00 -0.48 -8.34
N VAL A 80 1.53 -1.46 -9.10
CA VAL A 80 1.56 -1.38 -10.58
C VAL A 80 0.45 -0.45 -11.03
N ARG A 81 0.82 0.65 -11.68
CA ARG A 81 -0.13 1.65 -12.19
C ARG A 81 -0.84 1.12 -13.45
N PRO A 82 -2.07 1.62 -13.79
CA PRO A 82 -2.84 1.15 -14.94
C PRO A 82 -2.32 1.73 -16.28
N PHE A 83 -0.99 1.74 -16.46
CA PHE A 83 -0.34 2.15 -17.70
C PHE A 83 0.14 0.94 -18.47
N HIS A 84 -0.07 0.93 -19.79
CA HIS A 84 0.30 -0.18 -20.66
C HIS A 84 1.77 -0.62 -20.50
N ALA A 85 2.70 0.33 -20.46
CA ALA A 85 4.12 0.03 -20.27
C ALA A 85 4.42 -0.64 -18.91
N GLU A 86 3.70 -0.28 -17.85
CA GLU A 86 3.88 -0.87 -16.53
C GLU A 86 3.27 -2.26 -16.44
N THR A 87 2.09 -2.45 -17.00
CA THR A 87 1.44 -3.75 -16.99
C THR A 87 2.19 -4.77 -17.83
N LEU A 88 2.83 -4.35 -18.92
CA LEU A 88 3.75 -5.22 -19.69
C LEU A 88 5.00 -5.59 -18.88
N ARG A 89 5.56 -4.64 -18.13
CA ARG A 89 6.80 -4.86 -17.39
C ARG A 89 6.61 -5.68 -16.12
N TYR A 90 5.59 -5.37 -15.33
CA TYR A 90 5.42 -5.90 -13.99
C TYR A 90 4.30 -6.93 -13.87
N GLY A 91 3.27 -6.84 -14.69
CA GLY A 91 2.07 -7.67 -14.60
C GLY A 91 0.81 -6.83 -14.43
N PRO A 92 -0.34 -7.44 -14.07
CA PRO A 92 -1.61 -6.72 -13.98
C PRO A 92 -1.53 -5.53 -13.00
N TYR A 93 -2.21 -4.42 -13.35
CA TYR A 93 -2.25 -3.25 -12.48
C TYR A 93 -2.88 -3.59 -11.12
N SER A 94 -2.43 -2.87 -10.09
CA SER A 94 -2.87 -3.07 -8.72
C SER A 94 -4.27 -2.52 -8.49
N VAL A 95 -5.07 -3.22 -7.66
CA VAL A 95 -6.39 -2.79 -7.24
C VAL A 95 -6.46 -2.71 -5.71
N ALA A 96 -7.35 -1.86 -5.18
CA ALA A 96 -7.43 -1.61 -3.75
C ALA A 96 -7.67 -2.88 -2.92
N GLY A 97 -8.48 -3.80 -3.44
CA GLY A 97 -8.78 -5.07 -2.77
C GLY A 97 -7.60 -6.01 -2.52
N GLU A 98 -6.44 -5.77 -3.15
CA GLU A 98 -5.20 -6.51 -2.85
C GLU A 98 -4.57 -6.12 -1.51
N PHE A 99 -4.84 -4.89 -1.04
CA PHE A 99 -4.15 -4.25 0.08
C PHE A 99 -5.03 -4.03 1.32
N VAL A 100 -6.24 -4.60 1.34
CA VAL A 100 -7.21 -4.37 2.43
C VAL A 100 -6.69 -4.77 3.81
N TYR A 101 -5.69 -5.64 3.89
CA TYR A 101 -5.05 -6.07 5.12
C TYR A 101 -3.72 -5.37 5.40
N ASP A 102 -3.30 -4.44 4.53
CA ASP A 102 -2.09 -3.65 4.73
C ASP A 102 -2.35 -2.40 5.58
N HIS A 103 -1.73 -2.38 6.74
CA HIS A 103 -1.79 -1.25 7.66
C HIS A 103 -0.38 -0.87 8.12
N PRO A 104 0.20 0.23 7.57
CA PRO A 104 -0.21 1.07 6.44
C PRO A 104 0.12 0.47 5.06
N PHE A 105 -0.46 1.02 4.00
CA PHE A 105 -0.12 0.68 2.61
C PHE A 105 1.34 1.00 2.31
N GLN A 106 1.98 0.13 1.51
CA GLN A 106 3.39 0.27 1.10
C GLN A 106 3.52 0.66 -0.38
N TRP A 107 2.56 1.38 -0.93
CA TRP A 107 2.51 1.69 -2.36
C TRP A 107 3.74 2.42 -2.86
N GLY A 108 4.15 3.50 -2.16
CA GLY A 108 5.30 4.30 -2.57
C GLY A 108 5.11 5.01 -3.90
N SER A 109 5.92 6.03 -4.15
CA SER A 109 5.89 6.79 -5.41
C SER A 109 7.24 6.79 -6.14
N LYS A 110 8.33 6.44 -5.44
CA LYS A 110 9.68 6.40 -6.01
C LYS A 110 10.01 5.00 -6.52
N ARG A 111 10.75 4.96 -7.60
CA ARG A 111 11.24 3.76 -8.28
C ARG A 111 12.71 3.90 -8.64
N THR A 112 13.55 4.14 -7.65
CA THR A 112 15.01 3.99 -7.80
C THR A 112 15.32 2.54 -8.15
N GLY A 113 14.62 1.60 -7.50
CA GLY A 113 14.51 0.21 -7.89
C GLY A 113 13.16 -0.10 -8.57
N PRO A 114 12.94 -1.33 -9.07
CA PRO A 114 11.70 -1.75 -9.70
C PRO A 114 10.53 -1.82 -8.70
N ASP A 115 9.30 -1.79 -9.22
CA ASP A 115 8.09 -2.08 -8.44
C ASP A 115 8.07 -3.53 -7.98
N LEU A 116 7.68 -3.76 -6.71
CA LEU A 116 7.69 -5.07 -6.07
C LEU A 116 6.30 -5.72 -5.94
N ALA A 117 5.22 -5.04 -6.36
CA ALA A 117 3.86 -5.56 -6.20
C ALA A 117 3.62 -6.92 -6.86
N ARG A 118 4.45 -7.33 -7.82
CA ARG A 118 4.36 -8.60 -8.54
C ARG A 118 5.66 -9.39 -8.49
N VAL A 119 6.44 -9.25 -7.41
CA VAL A 119 7.75 -9.92 -7.31
C VAL A 119 7.62 -11.37 -6.84
N GLY A 120 6.54 -11.71 -6.14
CA GLY A 120 6.31 -13.07 -5.65
C GLY A 120 6.34 -14.13 -6.75
N GLY A 121 7.14 -15.17 -6.56
CA GLY A 121 7.35 -16.25 -7.52
C GLY A 121 8.16 -15.87 -8.77
N ARG A 122 8.63 -14.63 -8.89
CA ARG A 122 9.40 -14.17 -10.06
C ARG A 122 10.86 -14.60 -10.02
N TYR A 123 11.41 -14.63 -8.82
CA TYR A 123 12.78 -15.05 -8.56
C TYR A 123 12.80 -16.13 -7.47
N SER A 124 13.83 -16.97 -7.46
CA SER A 124 14.02 -17.97 -6.41
C SER A 124 14.39 -17.34 -5.06
N ASP A 125 14.19 -18.07 -3.97
CA ASP A 125 14.61 -17.63 -2.63
C ASP A 125 16.12 -17.39 -2.57
N GLU A 126 16.91 -18.23 -3.25
CA GLU A 126 18.36 -18.06 -3.31
C GLU A 126 18.77 -16.80 -4.08
N TRP A 127 18.05 -16.45 -5.16
CA TRP A 127 18.26 -15.18 -5.85
C TRP A 127 18.01 -14.00 -4.91
N HIS A 128 16.90 -14.03 -4.16
CA HIS A 128 16.59 -13.00 -3.18
C HIS A 128 17.63 -12.92 -2.09
N ARG A 129 18.12 -14.07 -1.59
CA ARG A 129 19.17 -14.15 -0.57
C ARG A 129 20.44 -13.42 -1.03
N ILE A 130 20.97 -13.79 -2.18
CA ILE A 130 22.20 -13.19 -2.73
C ILE A 130 21.97 -11.69 -2.97
N HIS A 131 20.84 -11.33 -3.60
CA HIS A 131 20.51 -9.95 -3.93
C HIS A 131 20.38 -9.04 -2.70
N LEU A 132 19.83 -9.54 -1.59
CA LEU A 132 19.68 -8.78 -0.36
C LEU A 132 20.98 -8.66 0.42
N ILE A 133 21.80 -9.72 0.42
CA ILE A 133 23.12 -9.69 1.08
C ILE A 133 24.06 -8.72 0.37
N ASN A 134 24.21 -8.85 -0.96
CA ASN A 134 24.97 -7.93 -1.78
C ASN A 134 24.39 -7.86 -3.21
N PRO A 135 23.63 -6.83 -3.57
CA PRO A 135 23.02 -6.72 -4.89
C PRO A 135 23.99 -6.79 -6.06
N ARG A 136 25.24 -6.34 -5.85
CA ARG A 136 26.27 -6.29 -6.89
C ARG A 136 26.81 -7.66 -7.29
N ASP A 137 26.56 -8.68 -6.48
CA ASP A 137 26.93 -10.06 -6.83
C ASP A 137 26.06 -10.61 -7.99
N LEU A 138 24.86 -10.05 -8.19
CA LEU A 138 23.97 -10.40 -9.29
C LEU A 138 23.89 -9.30 -10.37
N VAL A 139 23.98 -8.04 -9.97
CA VAL A 139 23.89 -6.86 -10.84
C VAL A 139 25.03 -5.92 -10.48
N PRO A 140 26.19 -6.00 -11.15
CA PRO A 140 27.39 -5.24 -10.79
C PRO A 140 27.19 -3.71 -10.71
N GLU A 141 26.32 -3.14 -11.57
CA GLU A 141 26.03 -1.70 -11.59
C GLU A 141 24.95 -1.30 -10.58
N SER A 142 24.49 -2.21 -9.71
CA SER A 142 23.43 -1.91 -8.76
C SER A 142 23.83 -0.81 -7.78
N ASN A 143 23.00 0.21 -7.66
CA ASN A 143 23.10 1.25 -6.62
C ASN A 143 22.31 0.91 -5.35
N MET A 144 21.64 -0.24 -5.30
CA MET A 144 20.96 -0.73 -4.10
C MET A 144 22.01 -1.03 -3.02
N PRO A 145 21.80 -0.57 -1.76
CA PRO A 145 22.67 -0.91 -0.66
C PRO A 145 22.62 -2.42 -0.33
N ALA A 146 23.69 -2.93 0.27
CA ALA A 146 23.77 -4.28 0.77
C ALA A 146 23.19 -4.38 2.19
N TYR A 147 22.54 -5.49 2.52
CA TYR A 147 21.89 -5.75 3.81
C TYR A 147 22.40 -7.07 4.46
N PRO A 148 23.72 -7.27 4.63
CA PRO A 148 24.29 -8.55 5.10
C PRO A 148 23.91 -8.90 6.55
N TRP A 149 23.46 -7.90 7.33
CA TRP A 149 23.02 -8.14 8.73
C TRP A 149 21.71 -8.91 8.84
N LEU A 150 20.87 -8.91 7.80
CA LEU A 150 19.59 -9.63 7.79
C LEU A 150 19.77 -11.15 7.93
N GLU A 151 20.87 -11.70 7.41
CA GLU A 151 21.19 -13.12 7.54
C GLU A 151 21.62 -13.50 8.96
N ARG A 152 22.20 -12.55 9.70
CA ARG A 152 22.77 -12.79 11.04
C ARG A 152 21.79 -12.48 12.17
N ARG A 153 20.78 -11.68 11.91
CA ARG A 153 19.76 -11.31 12.89
C ARG A 153 18.59 -12.28 12.84
N THR A 154 18.08 -12.63 13.98
CA THR A 154 16.85 -13.41 14.12
C THR A 154 15.64 -12.51 14.33
N VAL A 155 14.50 -12.98 13.86
CA VAL A 155 13.22 -12.29 14.03
C VAL A 155 12.84 -12.24 15.51
N ASP A 156 12.31 -11.11 15.96
CA ASP A 156 11.65 -10.98 17.27
C ASP A 156 10.28 -11.67 17.25
N ALA A 157 10.29 -12.99 17.47
CA ALA A 157 9.11 -13.83 17.45
C ALA A 157 8.10 -13.48 18.55
N GLU A 158 8.59 -13.01 19.71
CA GLU A 158 7.73 -12.74 20.88
C GLU A 158 6.80 -11.53 20.67
N SER A 159 7.17 -10.61 19.80
CA SER A 159 6.35 -9.43 19.48
C SER A 159 5.18 -9.71 18.53
N LEU A 160 5.22 -10.83 17.78
CA LEU A 160 4.26 -11.10 16.71
C LEU A 160 2.81 -11.30 17.19
N PRO A 161 2.52 -12.04 18.25
CA PRO A 161 1.14 -12.18 18.73
C PRO A 161 0.47 -10.83 19.05
N ALA A 162 1.21 -9.92 19.68
CA ALA A 162 0.69 -8.59 20.00
C ALA A 162 0.41 -7.75 18.73
N LYS A 163 1.29 -7.85 17.73
CA LYS A 163 1.11 -7.19 16.44
C LYS A 163 -0.11 -7.73 15.67
N MET A 164 -0.27 -9.06 15.61
CA MET A 164 -1.43 -9.69 14.99
C MET A 164 -2.73 -9.32 15.72
N GLN A 165 -2.72 -9.24 17.05
CA GLN A 165 -3.86 -8.75 17.83
C GLN A 165 -4.19 -7.28 17.51
N ALA A 166 -3.18 -6.43 17.35
CA ALA A 166 -3.38 -5.04 16.96
C ALA A 166 -3.99 -4.92 15.57
N LEU A 167 -3.50 -5.70 14.59
CA LEU A 167 -4.05 -5.75 13.24
C LEU A 167 -5.50 -6.30 13.23
N ARG A 168 -5.81 -7.30 14.08
CA ARG A 168 -7.17 -7.80 14.24
C ARG A 168 -8.14 -6.71 14.72
N LYS A 169 -7.70 -5.80 15.60
CA LYS A 169 -8.50 -4.62 15.98
C LYS A 169 -8.75 -3.65 14.84
N LEU A 170 -7.88 -3.64 13.83
CA LEU A 170 -8.04 -2.86 12.60
C LEU A 170 -8.86 -3.58 11.52
N GLY A 171 -9.38 -4.78 11.80
CA GLY A 171 -10.24 -5.52 10.90
C GLY A 171 -9.56 -6.64 10.11
N VAL A 172 -8.28 -6.93 10.34
CA VAL A 172 -7.61 -8.08 9.72
C VAL A 172 -8.12 -9.36 10.39
N PRO A 173 -8.62 -10.37 9.63
CA PRO A 173 -9.32 -11.54 10.18
C PRO A 173 -8.37 -12.63 10.69
N TYR A 174 -7.46 -12.29 11.61
CA TYR A 174 -6.63 -13.30 12.29
C TYR A 174 -7.44 -14.10 13.29
N THR A 175 -7.27 -15.41 13.27
CA THR A 175 -7.86 -16.34 14.25
C THR A 175 -7.02 -16.41 15.53
N ASP A 176 -7.64 -16.88 16.62
CA ASP A 176 -6.90 -17.07 17.87
C ASP A 176 -5.82 -18.15 17.75
N GLU A 177 -6.05 -19.16 16.89
CA GLU A 177 -5.08 -20.21 16.61
C GLU A 177 -3.84 -19.70 15.87
N GLU A 178 -4.02 -18.85 14.86
CA GLU A 178 -2.91 -18.22 14.12
C GLU A 178 -2.07 -17.35 15.05
N ILE A 179 -2.72 -16.57 15.91
CA ILE A 179 -2.02 -15.72 16.88
C ILE A 179 -1.24 -16.57 17.91
N ALA A 180 -1.83 -17.65 18.40
CA ALA A 180 -1.18 -18.52 19.39
C ALA A 180 0.04 -19.26 18.83
N LYS A 181 0.03 -19.62 17.53
CA LYS A 181 1.13 -20.33 16.85
C LYS A 181 2.22 -19.40 16.33
N ALA A 182 1.96 -18.09 16.25
CA ALA A 182 2.83 -17.13 15.56
C ALA A 182 4.28 -17.14 16.09
N THR A 183 4.46 -17.19 17.41
CA THR A 183 5.80 -17.22 18.03
C THR A 183 6.57 -18.48 17.60
N GLU A 184 5.92 -19.65 17.68
CA GLU A 184 6.58 -20.93 17.37
C GLU A 184 6.92 -21.07 15.88
N GLU A 185 6.06 -20.60 14.99
CA GLU A 185 6.27 -20.63 13.52
C GLU A 185 7.49 -19.81 13.09
N VAL A 186 7.84 -18.78 13.85
CA VAL A 186 8.89 -17.82 13.46
C VAL A 186 10.15 -17.95 14.30
N LYS A 187 10.08 -18.73 15.39
CA LYS A 187 11.20 -18.93 16.31
C LYS A 187 12.44 -19.46 15.60
N GLY A 188 13.56 -18.75 15.79
CA GLY A 188 14.84 -19.10 15.20
C GLY A 188 15.00 -18.75 13.72
N LYS A 189 13.98 -18.18 13.08
CA LYS A 189 14.08 -17.68 11.70
C LYS A 189 14.91 -16.41 11.65
N THR A 190 15.69 -16.26 10.57
CA THR A 190 16.45 -15.04 10.31
C THR A 190 15.55 -13.94 9.75
N GLU A 191 15.98 -12.70 9.92
CA GLU A 191 15.31 -11.55 9.30
C GLU A 191 15.29 -11.65 7.77
N LEU A 192 16.34 -12.26 7.20
CA LEU A 192 16.43 -12.50 5.76
C LEU A 192 15.36 -13.50 5.27
N GLU A 193 15.17 -14.63 5.97
CA GLU A 193 14.13 -15.61 5.65
C GLU A 193 12.74 -14.97 5.72
N ALA A 194 12.49 -14.16 6.74
CA ALA A 194 11.21 -13.47 6.88
C ALA A 194 10.95 -12.46 5.76
N LEU A 195 11.96 -11.67 5.40
CA LEU A 195 11.86 -10.70 4.30
C LEU A 195 11.64 -11.41 2.96
N ILE A 196 12.33 -12.52 2.69
CA ILE A 196 12.11 -13.32 1.49
C ILE A 196 10.70 -13.87 1.46
N ALA A 197 10.21 -14.43 2.57
CA ALA A 197 8.83 -14.92 2.66
C ALA A 197 7.80 -13.83 2.36
N TYR A 198 8.01 -12.61 2.84
CA TYR A 198 7.17 -11.46 2.52
C TYR A 198 7.20 -11.13 1.02
N LEU A 199 8.39 -11.00 0.42
CA LEU A 199 8.55 -10.70 -1.01
C LEU A 199 7.91 -11.77 -1.89
N GLN A 200 8.05 -13.04 -1.55
CA GLN A 200 7.42 -14.17 -2.26
C GLN A 200 5.89 -14.19 -2.14
N GLY A 201 5.34 -13.56 -1.11
CA GLY A 201 3.90 -13.41 -0.95
C GLY A 201 3.28 -12.32 -1.82
N LEU A 202 4.09 -11.35 -2.28
CA LEU A 202 3.58 -10.17 -2.97
C LEU A 202 2.98 -10.49 -4.34
N GLY A 203 1.76 -10.02 -4.57
CA GLY A 203 1.07 -10.09 -5.86
C GLY A 203 0.57 -11.48 -6.26
N THR A 204 0.71 -12.50 -5.40
CA THR A 204 0.30 -13.87 -5.71
C THR A 204 -1.21 -14.05 -5.86
N ALA A 205 -2.02 -13.15 -5.29
CA ALA A 205 -3.48 -13.17 -5.45
C ALA A 205 -3.93 -12.71 -6.84
N ARG A 206 -3.14 -11.89 -7.56
CA ARG A 206 -3.49 -11.29 -8.85
C ARG A 206 -2.39 -11.51 -9.88
N SER A 207 -2.62 -12.41 -10.83
CA SER A 207 -1.73 -12.69 -11.95
C SER A 207 -2.52 -12.72 -13.27
N TRP A 208 -1.85 -12.62 -14.43
CA TRP A 208 -2.53 -12.73 -15.72
C TRP A 208 -3.26 -14.06 -15.88
N ASP A 209 -2.69 -15.18 -15.40
CA ASP A 209 -3.32 -16.49 -15.49
C ASP A 209 -4.60 -16.60 -14.66
N LYS A 210 -4.65 -15.90 -13.51
CA LYS A 210 -5.86 -15.83 -12.67
C LYS A 210 -6.91 -14.95 -13.32
N LEU A 211 -6.53 -13.77 -13.83
CA LEU A 211 -7.45 -12.87 -14.53
C LEU A 211 -8.05 -13.49 -15.80
N ALA A 212 -7.27 -14.28 -16.53
CA ALA A 212 -7.79 -14.99 -17.72
C ALA A 212 -8.84 -16.06 -17.37
N LYS A 213 -8.87 -16.52 -16.13
CA LYS A 213 -9.84 -17.51 -15.62
C LYS A 213 -11.06 -16.86 -14.96
N GLU A 214 -11.01 -15.56 -14.65
CA GLU A 214 -12.18 -14.84 -14.14
C GLU A 214 -13.20 -14.69 -15.27
N PRO A 215 -14.48 -15.14 -15.08
CA PRO A 215 -15.53 -14.86 -16.06
C PRO A 215 -15.72 -13.35 -16.20
N ALA A 216 -15.93 -12.87 -17.43
CA ALA A 216 -15.98 -11.46 -17.84
C ALA A 216 -17.03 -10.56 -17.11
N GLN A 217 -17.50 -10.94 -15.95
CA GLN A 217 -18.58 -10.28 -15.20
C GLN A 217 -18.15 -9.15 -14.27
N THR A 218 -16.84 -8.84 -14.15
CA THR A 218 -16.37 -7.76 -13.25
C THR A 218 -15.74 -6.56 -13.96
N ALA A 219 -15.71 -6.54 -15.28
CA ALA A 219 -15.47 -5.29 -16.00
C ALA A 219 -16.75 -4.45 -15.87
N ALA A 220 -16.73 -3.40 -15.04
CA ALA A 220 -17.78 -2.39 -15.06
C ALA A 220 -18.04 -2.00 -16.50
N ALA A 221 -19.28 -2.21 -16.97
CA ALA A 221 -19.68 -1.80 -18.30
C ALA A 221 -19.27 -0.33 -18.50
N PRO A 222 -18.69 0.04 -19.64
CA PRO A 222 -18.41 1.45 -19.92
C PRO A 222 -19.73 2.21 -19.77
N ALA A 223 -19.71 3.28 -18.98
CA ALA A 223 -20.87 4.15 -18.81
C ALA A 223 -21.35 4.55 -20.21
N GLU A 224 -22.62 4.29 -20.52
CA GLU A 224 -23.22 4.72 -21.78
C GLU A 224 -22.97 6.23 -21.96
N PRO A 225 -22.55 6.69 -23.13
CA PRO A 225 -22.32 8.09 -23.37
C PRO A 225 -23.65 8.83 -23.18
N SER A 226 -23.63 9.82 -22.27
CA SER A 226 -24.76 10.71 -22.04
C SER A 226 -25.23 11.29 -23.37
N PRO A 227 -26.56 11.29 -23.66
CA PRO A 227 -27.07 11.82 -24.92
C PRO A 227 -26.67 13.29 -25.07
N ALA A 228 -26.12 13.63 -26.20
CA ALA A 228 -25.72 14.99 -26.53
C ALA A 228 -26.91 15.95 -26.41
N PRO A 229 -26.72 17.18 -25.87
CA PRO A 229 -27.80 18.15 -25.77
C PRO A 229 -28.32 18.50 -27.16
N THR A 230 -29.60 18.27 -27.39
CA THR A 230 -30.32 18.70 -28.59
C THR A 230 -30.21 20.22 -28.74
N ARG A 231 -29.50 20.67 -29.76
CA ARG A 231 -29.54 22.07 -30.19
C ARG A 231 -30.94 22.36 -30.69
N THR A 232 -31.72 23.12 -29.97
CA THR A 232 -32.90 23.82 -30.44
C THR A 232 -32.42 24.97 -31.37
N GLN A 233 -32.89 24.95 -32.57
CA GLN A 233 -32.77 26.07 -33.56
C GLN A 233 -33.72 27.19 -33.16
#